data_6e1eb1137adae5d1d3b5ca1ef57c808c
#
_entry.id   6e1eb1137adae5d1d3b5ca1ef57c808c
#
_cell.length_a   1.000
_cell.length_b   1.000
_cell.length_c   1.000
_cell.angle_alpha   90.00
_cell.angle_beta   90.00
_cell.angle_gamma   90.00
#
_symmetry.space_group_name_H-M   'P 1'
#
loop_
_entity.id
_entity.type
_entity.pdbx_description
1 polymer ?
#
loop_
_entity_poly.entity_id
_entity_poly.type
_entity_poly.pdbx_seq_one_letter_code
_entity_poly.pdbx_strand_id
1 'polypeptide(L)'
;MIDGRGIEPDLKVESPDLSRLTAVLLTSNCIFNYATDYVLAHPTVATATDFKLSDEEYLDFQKYVLAQEFKYTTASEESLKKMKETAEKEGYFEEIKADYEDMISKVTPSKERDLQKFKAEISEMLENEIISRYYFQKGRTVASLKNDIVVQRAVQVLTNSTEYNTILKK
;
A
#
# COMPACT_ATOMS: atom_id res chain seq x y z
N MET A 1 -8.30 -35.61 15.91
CA MET A 1 -7.17 -34.77 15.45
C MET A 1 -7.72 -34.00 14.27
N ILE A 2 -7.88 -32.67 14.37
CA ILE A 2 -8.35 -31.82 13.26
C ILE A 2 -7.08 -31.41 12.53
N ASP A 3 -6.67 -32.21 11.58
CA ASP A 3 -5.51 -31.97 10.76
C ASP A 3 -5.87 -30.97 9.66
N GLY A 4 -5.07 -29.95 9.45
CA GLY A 4 -5.16 -29.01 8.32
C GLY A 4 -5.68 -27.61 8.61
N ARG A 5 -6.09 -27.23 9.83
CA ARG A 5 -6.56 -25.86 10.14
C ARG A 5 -5.48 -24.90 10.67
N GLY A 6 -4.28 -25.40 10.95
CA GLY A 6 -3.24 -24.60 11.61
C GLY A 6 -3.61 -24.17 13.03
N ILE A 7 -2.87 -23.20 13.56
CA ILE A 7 -3.13 -22.59 14.87
C ILE A 7 -3.90 -21.28 14.62
N GLU A 8 -5.10 -21.15 15.20
CA GLU A 8 -5.83 -19.89 15.17
C GLU A 8 -5.19 -18.90 16.15
N PRO A 9 -4.87 -17.68 15.71
CA PRO A 9 -4.26 -16.69 16.58
C PRO A 9 -5.24 -16.17 17.63
N ASP A 10 -4.78 -15.94 18.85
CA ASP A 10 -5.60 -15.38 19.94
C ASP A 10 -6.03 -13.93 19.63
N LEU A 11 -5.22 -13.19 18.87
CA LEU A 11 -5.50 -11.84 18.42
C LEU A 11 -5.38 -11.76 16.91
N LYS A 12 -6.45 -11.34 16.26
CA LYS A 12 -6.45 -11.06 14.82
C LYS A 12 -6.07 -9.60 14.59
N VAL A 13 -5.06 -9.38 13.79
CA VAL A 13 -4.65 -8.05 13.33
C VAL A 13 -4.91 -7.97 11.84
N GLU A 14 -5.81 -7.09 11.43
CA GLU A 14 -6.11 -6.88 10.02
C GLU A 14 -5.08 -5.90 9.43
N SER A 15 -4.35 -6.35 8.43
CA SER A 15 -3.50 -5.47 7.63
C SER A 15 -4.35 -4.84 6.53
N PRO A 16 -4.25 -3.52 6.32
CA PRO A 16 -4.94 -2.88 5.21
C PRO A 16 -4.43 -3.43 3.88
N ASP A 17 -5.35 -3.60 2.95
CA ASP A 17 -4.99 -3.95 1.58
C ASP A 17 -4.19 -2.81 0.92
N LEU A 18 -3.26 -3.18 0.05
CA LEU A 18 -2.54 -2.21 -0.76
C LEU A 18 -3.49 -1.45 -1.68
N SER A 19 -3.26 -0.16 -1.84
CA SER A 19 -3.98 0.64 -2.82
C SER A 19 -3.76 0.09 -4.24
N ARG A 20 -4.74 0.31 -5.11
CA ARG A 20 -4.64 -0.16 -6.49
C ARG A 20 -3.44 0.42 -7.21
N LEU A 21 -3.12 1.70 -6.96
CA LEU A 21 -1.92 2.33 -7.52
C LEU A 21 -0.65 1.64 -7.04
N THR A 22 -0.50 1.41 -5.73
CA THR A 22 0.70 0.74 -5.18
C THR A 22 0.88 -0.66 -5.76
N ALA A 23 -0.20 -1.43 -5.86
CA ALA A 23 -0.16 -2.76 -6.49
C ALA A 23 0.32 -2.69 -7.95
N VAL A 24 -0.12 -1.68 -8.70
CA VAL A 24 0.32 -1.48 -10.09
C VAL A 24 1.77 -1.03 -10.15
N LEU A 25 2.23 -0.13 -9.27
CA LEU A 25 3.63 0.31 -9.21
C LEU A 25 4.60 -0.84 -8.89
N LEU A 26 4.16 -1.81 -8.08
CA LEU A 26 4.92 -3.03 -7.82
C LEU A 26 4.93 -3.97 -9.02
N THR A 27 3.77 -4.27 -9.61
CA THR A 27 3.65 -5.25 -10.71
C THR A 27 4.21 -4.74 -12.04
N SER A 28 4.24 -3.42 -12.26
CA SER A 28 4.90 -2.78 -13.42
C SER A 28 6.40 -2.55 -13.22
N ASN A 29 6.98 -3.00 -12.11
CA ASN A 29 8.37 -2.78 -11.73
C ASN A 29 8.77 -1.29 -11.57
N CYS A 30 7.83 -0.35 -11.46
CA CYS A 30 8.17 1.06 -11.29
C CYS A 30 8.99 1.30 -10.02
N ILE A 31 8.57 0.72 -8.88
CA ILE A 31 9.31 0.81 -7.61
C ILE A 31 10.69 0.15 -7.73
N PHE A 32 10.76 -1.03 -8.35
CA PHE A 32 12.01 -1.76 -8.54
C PHE A 32 13.01 -0.96 -9.39
N ASN A 33 12.58 -0.43 -10.53
CA ASN A 33 13.43 0.30 -11.47
C ASN A 33 13.92 1.61 -10.84
N TYR A 34 13.00 2.40 -10.24
CA TYR A 34 13.39 3.64 -9.56
C TYR A 34 14.39 3.38 -8.42
N ALA A 35 14.17 2.36 -7.60
CA ALA A 35 15.11 2.00 -6.54
C ALA A 35 16.49 1.61 -7.08
N THR A 36 16.57 1.04 -8.29
CA THR A 36 17.83 0.74 -8.97
C THR A 36 18.54 2.03 -9.42
N ASP A 37 17.81 2.96 -10.04
CA ASP A 37 18.33 4.25 -10.45
C ASP A 37 18.78 5.09 -9.24
N TYR A 38 18.00 5.04 -8.15
CA TYR A 38 18.32 5.70 -6.89
C TYR A 38 19.69 5.27 -6.35
N VAL A 39 19.97 3.96 -6.32
CA VAL A 39 21.25 3.42 -5.82
C VAL A 39 22.43 3.85 -6.67
N LEU A 40 22.26 3.97 -7.98
CA LEU A 40 23.30 4.46 -8.88
C LEU A 40 23.64 5.94 -8.63
N ALA A 41 22.67 6.72 -8.20
CA ALA A 41 22.86 8.14 -7.88
C ALA A 41 23.32 8.40 -6.44
N HIS A 42 23.10 7.46 -5.53
CA HIS A 42 23.40 7.60 -4.10
C HIS A 42 24.31 6.48 -3.62
N PRO A 43 25.63 6.66 -3.57
CA PRO A 43 26.59 5.62 -3.18
C PRO A 43 26.39 5.06 -1.77
N THR A 44 25.78 5.84 -0.88
CA THR A 44 25.52 5.48 0.52
C THR A 44 24.18 6.01 0.96
N VAL A 45 23.55 5.30 1.92
CA VAL A 45 22.31 5.74 2.60
C VAL A 45 22.45 5.54 4.12
N ALA A 46 21.51 6.09 4.87
CA ALA A 46 21.39 5.85 6.31
C ALA A 46 21.19 4.34 6.59
N THR A 47 21.33 3.96 7.86
CA THR A 47 21.09 2.56 8.27
C THR A 47 19.67 2.09 7.93
N ALA A 48 19.46 0.78 7.85
CA ALA A 48 18.15 0.21 7.53
C ALA A 48 17.05 0.65 8.52
N THR A 49 17.42 0.97 9.77
CA THR A 49 16.50 1.48 10.78
C THR A 49 16.19 2.96 10.63
N ASP A 50 17.11 3.74 10.08
CA ASP A 50 17.05 5.22 10.10
C ASP A 50 16.71 5.80 8.75
N PHE A 51 16.84 5.00 7.68
CA PHE A 51 16.53 5.46 6.33
C PHE A 51 15.06 5.87 6.23
N LYS A 52 14.86 7.05 5.69
CA LYS A 52 13.57 7.58 5.26
C LYS A 52 13.75 8.38 3.99
N LEU A 53 12.83 8.20 3.09
CA LEU A 53 12.75 8.98 1.87
C LEU A 53 12.34 10.43 2.24
N SER A 54 13.09 11.41 1.77
CA SER A 54 12.73 12.83 1.93
C SER A 54 11.54 13.18 1.02
N ASP A 55 10.90 14.32 1.32
CA ASP A 55 9.82 14.84 0.47
C ASP A 55 10.30 15.19 -0.93
N GLU A 56 11.54 15.65 -1.08
CA GLU A 56 12.16 15.96 -2.38
C GLU A 56 12.38 14.69 -3.20
N GLU A 57 12.94 13.65 -2.59
CA GLU A 57 13.14 12.35 -3.25
C GLU A 57 11.82 11.70 -3.64
N TYR A 58 10.78 11.85 -2.81
CA TYR A 58 9.45 11.39 -3.18
C TYR A 58 8.85 12.17 -4.35
N LEU A 59 9.08 13.48 -4.43
CA LEU A 59 8.69 14.28 -5.59
C LEU A 59 9.40 13.84 -6.88
N ASP A 60 10.65 13.44 -6.80
CA ASP A 60 11.38 12.89 -7.94
C ASP A 60 10.82 11.53 -8.36
N PHE A 61 10.48 10.68 -7.40
CA PHE A 61 9.74 9.45 -7.69
C PHE A 61 8.38 9.71 -8.36
N GLN A 62 7.63 10.72 -7.90
CA GLN A 62 6.37 11.10 -8.53
C GLN A 62 6.58 11.50 -10.00
N LYS A 63 7.56 12.35 -10.30
CA LYS A 63 7.89 12.73 -11.68
C LYS A 63 8.24 11.51 -12.52
N TYR A 64 9.04 10.60 -11.97
CA TYR A 64 9.37 9.34 -12.63
C TYR A 64 8.11 8.53 -12.97
N VAL A 65 7.20 8.33 -12.02
CA VAL A 65 5.96 7.58 -12.23
C VAL A 65 5.04 8.24 -13.24
N LEU A 66 4.92 9.58 -13.20
CA LEU A 66 4.08 10.33 -14.15
C LEU A 66 4.58 10.22 -15.59
N ALA A 67 5.87 10.02 -15.80
CA ALA A 67 6.46 9.76 -17.11
C ALA A 67 6.22 8.33 -17.63
N GLN A 68 5.77 7.39 -16.78
CA GLN A 68 5.50 6.01 -17.19
C GLN A 68 4.14 5.87 -17.84
N GLU A 69 4.08 5.08 -18.91
CA GLU A 69 2.83 4.78 -19.63
C GLU A 69 2.14 3.54 -19.02
N PHE A 70 1.30 3.74 -18.01
CA PHE A 70 0.37 2.73 -17.53
C PHE A 70 -0.97 3.34 -17.14
N LYS A 71 -2.01 2.50 -17.18
CA LYS A 71 -3.35 2.83 -16.70
C LYS A 71 -3.79 1.78 -15.70
N TYR A 72 -4.64 2.17 -14.79
CA TYR A 72 -5.27 1.26 -13.85
C TYR A 72 -6.70 1.70 -13.57
N THR A 73 -7.53 0.75 -13.15
CA THR A 73 -8.91 0.95 -12.74
C THR A 73 -9.08 0.53 -11.29
N THR A 74 -10.03 1.12 -10.61
CA THR A 74 -10.42 0.70 -9.26
C THR A 74 -11.67 -0.18 -9.30
N ALA A 75 -11.84 -1.05 -8.32
CA ALA A 75 -13.07 -1.86 -8.20
C ALA A 75 -14.32 -0.97 -8.06
N SER A 76 -14.19 0.20 -7.43
CA SER A 76 -15.26 1.19 -7.33
C SER A 76 -15.65 1.76 -8.70
N GLU A 77 -14.68 2.11 -9.53
CA GLU A 77 -14.93 2.57 -10.91
C GLU A 77 -15.62 1.50 -11.74
N GLU A 78 -15.13 0.25 -11.67
CA GLU A 78 -15.74 -0.88 -12.39
C GLU A 78 -17.17 -1.15 -11.92
N SER A 79 -17.42 -1.07 -10.60
CA SER A 79 -18.76 -1.24 -10.03
C SER A 79 -19.74 -0.15 -10.48
N LEU A 80 -19.27 1.11 -10.53
CA LEU A 80 -20.11 2.21 -11.04
C LEU A 80 -20.39 2.06 -12.54
N LYS A 81 -19.41 1.66 -13.35
CA LYS A 81 -19.64 1.38 -14.77
C LYS A 81 -20.69 0.29 -14.98
N LYS A 82 -20.59 -0.79 -14.19
CA LYS A 82 -21.57 -1.87 -14.23
C LYS A 82 -22.96 -1.43 -13.77
N MET A 83 -23.01 -0.59 -12.73
CA MET A 83 -24.27 -0.01 -12.27
C MET A 83 -24.92 0.86 -13.35
N LYS A 84 -24.13 1.69 -14.05
CA LYS A 84 -24.59 2.48 -15.19
C LYS A 84 -25.22 1.60 -16.27
N GLU A 85 -24.51 0.54 -16.71
CA GLU A 85 -25.01 -0.38 -17.73
C GLU A 85 -26.36 -1.02 -17.33
N THR A 86 -26.51 -1.33 -16.02
CA THR A 86 -27.75 -1.88 -15.48
C THR A 86 -28.88 -0.83 -15.51
N ALA A 87 -28.61 0.37 -15.00
CA ALA A 87 -29.59 1.46 -14.97
C ALA A 87 -30.05 1.89 -16.36
N GLU A 88 -29.14 1.86 -17.38
CA GLU A 88 -29.49 2.13 -18.77
C GLU A 88 -30.46 1.08 -19.32
N LYS A 89 -30.25 -0.22 -19.04
CA LYS A 89 -31.13 -1.32 -19.45
C LYS A 89 -32.49 -1.26 -18.79
N GLU A 90 -32.55 -0.77 -17.55
CA GLU A 90 -33.77 -0.65 -16.75
C GLU A 90 -34.50 0.68 -17.02
N GLY A 91 -33.88 1.63 -17.75
CA GLY A 91 -34.48 2.92 -18.08
C GLY A 91 -34.38 4.00 -17.00
N TYR A 92 -33.62 3.77 -15.91
CA TYR A 92 -33.48 4.72 -14.80
C TYR A 92 -32.25 5.63 -14.89
N PHE A 93 -31.38 5.44 -15.88
CA PHE A 93 -30.11 6.15 -15.92
C PHE A 93 -30.25 7.67 -16.00
N GLU A 94 -31.21 8.19 -16.78
CA GLU A 94 -31.38 9.63 -16.93
C GLU A 94 -31.76 10.31 -15.58
N GLU A 95 -32.43 9.60 -14.68
CA GLU A 95 -32.81 10.12 -13.36
C GLU A 95 -31.62 10.25 -12.41
N ILE A 96 -30.62 9.35 -12.55
CA ILE A 96 -29.42 9.28 -11.65
C ILE A 96 -28.16 9.81 -12.30
N LYS A 97 -28.23 10.33 -13.52
CA LYS A 97 -27.06 10.70 -14.33
C LYS A 97 -26.14 11.69 -13.64
N ALA A 98 -26.68 12.74 -13.02
CA ALA A 98 -25.88 13.75 -12.33
C ALA A 98 -25.11 13.16 -11.13
N ASP A 99 -25.77 12.32 -10.34
CA ASP A 99 -25.15 11.64 -9.21
C ASP A 99 -24.08 10.65 -9.66
N TYR A 100 -24.34 9.93 -10.76
CA TYR A 100 -23.37 9.04 -11.38
C TYR A 100 -22.12 9.80 -11.85
N GLU A 101 -22.29 10.92 -12.57
CA GLU A 101 -21.19 11.75 -13.08
C GLU A 101 -20.33 12.31 -11.93
N ASP A 102 -20.95 12.73 -10.83
CA ASP A 102 -20.23 13.16 -9.63
C ASP A 102 -19.45 12.01 -8.99
N MET A 103 -20.10 10.87 -8.77
CA MET A 103 -19.44 9.70 -8.17
C MET A 103 -18.29 9.17 -9.03
N ILE A 104 -18.51 8.98 -10.34
CA ILE A 104 -17.47 8.43 -11.23
C ILE A 104 -16.25 9.34 -11.30
N SER A 105 -16.45 10.67 -11.31
CA SER A 105 -15.36 11.66 -11.30
C SER A 105 -14.46 11.53 -10.07
N LYS A 106 -15.04 11.17 -8.91
CA LYS A 106 -14.34 11.01 -7.63
C LYS A 106 -13.58 9.70 -7.51
N VAL A 107 -14.07 8.62 -8.13
CA VAL A 107 -13.46 7.29 -8.03
C VAL A 107 -12.58 6.91 -9.22
N THR A 108 -12.67 7.64 -10.34
CA THR A 108 -11.77 7.44 -11.48
C THR A 108 -10.34 7.77 -11.05
N PRO A 109 -9.38 6.84 -11.26
CA PRO A 109 -8.00 7.04 -10.85
C PRO A 109 -7.35 8.26 -11.52
N SER A 110 -6.53 8.97 -10.75
CA SER A 110 -5.58 9.95 -11.25
C SER A 110 -4.22 9.67 -10.61
N LYS A 111 -3.18 9.50 -11.42
CA LYS A 111 -1.83 9.24 -10.91
C LYS A 111 -1.40 10.32 -9.92
N GLU A 112 -1.60 11.60 -10.26
CA GLU A 112 -1.20 12.73 -9.44
C GLU A 112 -1.88 12.72 -8.07
N ARG A 113 -3.21 12.59 -8.08
CA ARG A 113 -4.00 12.56 -6.85
C ARG A 113 -3.67 11.34 -6.00
N ASP A 114 -3.57 10.18 -6.63
CA ASP A 114 -3.40 8.92 -5.92
C ASP A 114 -1.96 8.75 -5.41
N LEU A 115 -0.94 9.31 -6.09
CA LEU A 115 0.43 9.41 -5.57
C LEU A 115 0.50 10.24 -4.28
N GLN A 116 -0.29 11.32 -4.17
CA GLN A 116 -0.36 12.10 -2.94
C GLN A 116 -1.17 11.38 -1.86
N LYS A 117 -2.32 10.82 -2.23
CA LYS A 117 -3.21 10.12 -1.29
C LYS A 117 -2.56 8.93 -0.62
N PHE A 118 -1.79 8.15 -1.37
CA PHE A 118 -1.14 6.92 -0.90
C PHE A 118 0.35 7.10 -0.64
N LYS A 119 0.81 8.35 -0.44
CA LYS A 119 2.22 8.68 -0.24
C LYS A 119 2.89 7.82 0.83
N ALA A 120 2.25 7.66 2.00
CA ALA A 120 2.84 6.91 3.11
C ALA A 120 3.10 5.44 2.75
N GLU A 121 2.11 4.78 2.16
CA GLU A 121 2.18 3.39 1.71
C GLU A 121 3.24 3.20 0.61
N ILE A 122 3.22 4.08 -0.39
CA ILE A 122 4.17 4.03 -1.51
C ILE A 122 5.61 4.28 -1.03
N SER A 123 5.80 5.27 -0.13
CA SER A 123 7.12 5.56 0.43
C SER A 123 7.67 4.36 1.20
N GLU A 124 6.85 3.68 1.99
CA GLU A 124 7.27 2.48 2.71
C GLU A 124 7.74 1.37 1.76
N MET A 125 6.99 1.11 0.69
CA MET A 125 7.38 0.12 -0.32
C MET A 125 8.71 0.51 -1.00
N LEU A 126 8.87 1.79 -1.32
CA LEU A 126 10.06 2.33 -1.95
C LEU A 126 11.28 2.29 -1.02
N GLU A 127 11.11 2.68 0.25
CA GLU A 127 12.15 2.59 1.28
C GLU A 127 12.64 1.15 1.46
N ASN A 128 11.72 0.19 1.58
CA ASN A 128 12.05 -1.23 1.69
C ASN A 128 12.82 -1.74 0.47
N GLU A 129 12.44 -1.29 -0.72
CA GLU A 129 13.08 -1.70 -1.96
C GLU A 129 14.47 -1.08 -2.12
N ILE A 130 14.66 0.19 -1.76
CA ILE A 130 15.96 0.87 -1.74
C ILE A 130 16.88 0.20 -0.72
N ILE A 131 16.43 0.03 0.52
CA ILE A 131 17.23 -0.60 1.59
C ILE A 131 17.68 -2.01 1.23
N SER A 132 16.86 -2.77 0.50
CA SER A 132 17.23 -4.12 0.07
C SER A 132 18.48 -4.15 -0.81
N ARG A 133 18.79 -3.06 -1.52
CA ARG A 133 19.96 -2.96 -2.40
C ARG A 133 21.26 -2.65 -1.65
N TYR A 134 21.17 -1.94 -0.52
CA TYR A 134 22.36 -1.63 0.30
C TYR A 134 22.63 -2.69 1.36
N TYR A 135 21.56 -3.21 1.97
CA TYR A 135 21.65 -4.07 3.15
C TYR A 135 21.06 -5.47 2.93
N PHE A 136 20.77 -5.83 1.67
CA PHE A 136 20.23 -7.12 1.27
C PHE A 136 18.94 -7.50 2.00
N GLN A 137 18.61 -8.78 2.01
CA GLN A 137 17.39 -9.29 2.65
C GLN A 137 17.32 -8.98 4.16
N LYS A 138 18.45 -9.01 4.85
CA LYS A 138 18.50 -8.67 6.28
C LYS A 138 18.08 -7.22 6.52
N GLY A 139 18.60 -6.29 5.74
CA GLY A 139 18.23 -4.87 5.83
C GLY A 139 16.75 -4.65 5.51
N ARG A 140 16.23 -5.28 4.46
CA ARG A 140 14.81 -5.23 4.12
C ARG A 140 13.93 -5.71 5.27
N THR A 141 14.26 -6.84 5.90
CA THR A 141 13.51 -7.34 7.05
C THR A 141 13.53 -6.34 8.21
N VAL A 142 14.71 -5.78 8.53
CA VAL A 142 14.81 -4.78 9.61
C VAL A 142 13.98 -3.53 9.31
N ALA A 143 14.02 -3.03 8.08
CA ALA A 143 13.23 -1.86 7.67
C ALA A 143 11.72 -2.13 7.74
N SER A 144 11.27 -3.30 7.25
CA SER A 144 9.84 -3.64 7.23
C SER A 144 9.23 -3.81 8.62
N LEU A 145 9.99 -4.29 9.61
CA LEU A 145 9.51 -4.45 10.99
C LEU A 145 9.13 -3.11 11.66
N LYS A 146 9.68 -2.01 11.20
CA LYS A 146 9.45 -0.68 11.79
C LYS A 146 7.98 -0.26 11.76
N ASN A 147 7.30 -0.53 10.66
CA ASN A 147 5.91 -0.15 10.43
C ASN A 147 4.94 -1.35 10.47
N ASP A 148 5.45 -2.55 10.78
CA ASP A 148 4.64 -3.75 10.83
C ASP A 148 3.63 -3.67 11.99
N ILE A 149 2.35 -3.53 11.65
CA ILE A 149 1.26 -3.40 12.62
C ILE A 149 1.09 -4.65 13.49
N VAL A 150 1.43 -5.84 12.98
CA VAL A 150 1.37 -7.10 13.73
C VAL A 150 2.46 -7.10 14.78
N VAL A 151 3.68 -6.69 14.43
CA VAL A 151 4.79 -6.55 15.35
C VAL A 151 4.50 -5.48 16.40
N GLN A 152 3.98 -4.32 15.99
CA GLN A 152 3.59 -3.25 16.94
C GLN A 152 2.52 -3.73 17.92
N ARG A 153 1.52 -4.46 17.45
CA ARG A 153 0.47 -5.03 18.29
C ARG A 153 1.03 -6.08 19.24
N ALA A 154 1.92 -6.94 18.77
CA ALA A 154 2.60 -7.92 19.63
C ALA A 154 3.40 -7.26 20.74
N VAL A 155 4.16 -6.20 20.44
CA VAL A 155 4.91 -5.43 21.45
C VAL A 155 3.96 -4.80 22.48
N GLN A 156 2.85 -4.21 22.05
CA GLN A 156 1.83 -3.65 22.95
C GLN A 156 1.30 -4.69 23.93
N VAL A 157 0.93 -5.86 23.43
CA VAL A 157 0.43 -6.97 24.28
C VAL A 157 1.49 -7.44 25.26
N LEU A 158 2.72 -7.65 24.80
CA LEU A 158 3.82 -8.13 25.64
C LEU A 158 4.22 -7.13 26.74
N THR A 159 4.03 -5.84 26.50
CA THR A 159 4.33 -4.79 27.49
C THR A 159 3.16 -4.50 28.44
N ASN A 160 1.96 -4.97 28.12
CA ASN A 160 0.76 -4.84 28.97
C ASN A 160 0.47 -6.16 29.71
N SER A 161 1.01 -6.31 30.91
CA SER A 161 0.88 -7.52 31.71
C SER A 161 -0.58 -7.94 31.96
N THR A 162 -1.50 -6.98 32.11
CA THR A 162 -2.92 -7.28 32.34
C THR A 162 -3.54 -7.92 31.11
N GLU A 163 -3.33 -7.33 29.94
CA GLU A 163 -3.83 -7.85 28.67
C GLU A 163 -3.22 -9.22 28.35
N TYR A 164 -1.89 -9.34 28.51
CA TYR A 164 -1.17 -10.59 28.28
C TYR A 164 -1.72 -11.73 29.15
N ASN A 165 -1.91 -11.50 30.47
CA ASN A 165 -2.46 -12.51 31.37
C ASN A 165 -3.92 -12.87 31.05
N THR A 166 -4.72 -11.88 30.58
CA THR A 166 -6.11 -12.12 30.17
C THR A 166 -6.17 -13.04 28.95
N ILE A 167 -5.31 -12.82 27.97
CA ILE A 167 -5.23 -13.66 26.76
C ILE A 167 -4.81 -15.10 27.14
N LEU A 168 -3.83 -15.25 28.00
CA LEU A 168 -3.35 -16.55 28.46
C LEU A 168 -4.25 -17.23 29.52
N LYS A 169 -5.36 -16.56 29.91
CA LYS A 169 -6.28 -17.07 30.95
C LYS A 169 -5.56 -17.46 32.25
N LYS A 170 -4.56 -16.65 32.62
CA LYS A 170 -3.77 -16.81 33.85
C LYS A 170 -4.25 -15.87 34.96
#